data_991e2bb38fd1603ad91f15bb70206182
#
_entry.id   991e2bb38fd1603ad91f15bb70206182
#
_cell.length_a   1.000
_cell.length_b   1.000
_cell.length_c   1.000
_cell.angle_alpha   90.00
_cell.angle_beta   90.00
_cell.angle_gamma   90.00
#
_symmetry.space_group_name_H-M   'P 1'
#
loop_
_entity.id
_entity.type
_entity.pdbx_description
1 polymer ?
#
loop_
_entity_poly.entity_id
_entity_poly.type
_entity_poly.pdbx_seq_one_letter_code
_entity_poly.pdbx_strand_id
1 'polypeptide(L)'
;MLGSGLSNQVGASVAALAFPQLGPAGVVAVRQWVAAAVLLATARPRLRAFTAAQWRPVLALALVFGTMNLSLYSAVDRIGLGLAVTLEFLGPLAVALAGSRRRGDLLGALVAAAAVVVLVRPRPSTDYLGIGLALLAAACWAAYILLNRAVGARIPGVAGSAAAAGASGLAYVPVGVWAMIAHRPGLGAVLAAVTAGVLSSAVPMLADLLTLRQVPASVFGTVMSVNPVLAALVGWVVLGQRLDALSWAAIGVIVAVNVLVVVRPPATPVPSSPSAAGPAAPPTSPGSPEPPGAAAASSSGSSCPPRRSAA
;
A
#
# COMPACT_ATOMS: atom_id res chain seq x y z
N MET A 1 -7.33 -2.69 7.89
CA MET A 1 -7.70 -3.11 6.52
C MET A 1 -9.20 -2.95 6.24
N LEU A 2 -10.12 -3.65 6.95
CA LEU A 2 -11.56 -3.53 6.65
C LEU A 2 -12.09 -2.09 6.80
N GLY A 3 -11.71 -1.40 7.86
CA GLY A 3 -12.09 0.00 8.08
C GLY A 3 -11.55 0.96 7.00
N SER A 4 -10.33 0.71 6.52
CA SER A 4 -9.72 1.44 5.40
C SER A 4 -10.50 1.20 4.10
N GLY A 5 -10.85 -0.07 3.83
CA GLY A 5 -11.67 -0.44 2.67
C GLY A 5 -13.05 0.21 2.71
N LEU A 6 -13.74 0.17 3.85
CA LEU A 6 -15.06 0.80 4.02
C LEU A 6 -14.97 2.32 3.81
N SER A 7 -14.00 2.97 4.45
CA SER A 7 -13.74 4.40 4.26
C SER A 7 -13.52 4.75 2.79
N ASN A 8 -12.72 3.93 2.07
CA ASN A 8 -12.48 4.11 0.65
C ASN A 8 -13.77 4.03 -0.19
N GLN A 9 -14.64 3.07 0.07
CA GLN A 9 -15.90 2.90 -0.68
C GLN A 9 -16.89 4.03 -0.43
N VAL A 10 -17.04 4.46 0.82
CA VAL A 10 -17.87 5.62 1.17
C VAL A 10 -17.32 6.88 0.49
N GLY A 11 -16.01 7.10 0.58
CA GLY A 11 -15.38 8.25 -0.07
C GLY A 11 -15.48 8.22 -1.60
N ALA A 12 -15.37 7.05 -2.23
CA ALA A 12 -15.55 6.91 -3.68
C ALA A 12 -16.99 7.20 -4.12
N SER A 13 -17.99 6.78 -3.33
CA SER A 13 -19.40 7.11 -3.60
C SER A 13 -19.66 8.60 -3.49
N VAL A 14 -19.08 9.28 -2.50
CA VAL A 14 -19.16 10.74 -2.34
C VAL A 14 -18.44 11.47 -3.47
N ALA A 15 -17.29 10.94 -3.95
CA ALA A 15 -16.55 11.51 -5.09
C ALA A 15 -17.39 11.57 -6.36
N ALA A 16 -18.24 10.57 -6.60
CA ALA A 16 -19.13 10.54 -7.77
C ALA A 16 -20.07 11.73 -7.84
N LEU A 17 -20.46 12.31 -6.71
CA LEU A 17 -21.30 13.53 -6.65
C LEU A 17 -20.58 14.77 -7.20
N ALA A 18 -19.26 14.77 -7.22
CA ALA A 18 -18.46 15.89 -7.70
C ALA A 18 -18.09 15.78 -9.21
N PHE A 19 -18.19 14.58 -9.82
CA PHE A 19 -17.80 14.36 -11.22
C PHE A 19 -18.52 15.26 -12.23
N PRO A 20 -19.85 15.50 -12.16
CA PRO A 20 -20.53 16.34 -13.14
C PRO A 20 -20.01 17.78 -13.19
N GLN A 21 -19.44 18.27 -12.09
CA GLN A 21 -18.97 19.68 -12.01
C GLN A 21 -17.45 19.81 -12.08
N LEU A 22 -16.68 18.85 -11.60
CA LEU A 22 -15.21 18.94 -11.52
C LEU A 22 -14.48 18.10 -12.56
N GLY A 23 -15.19 17.15 -13.16
CA GLY A 23 -14.58 16.09 -13.96
C GLY A 23 -13.64 15.17 -13.15
N PRO A 24 -13.20 14.04 -13.75
CA PRO A 24 -12.30 13.09 -13.07
C PRO A 24 -11.01 13.73 -12.56
N ALA A 25 -10.35 14.55 -13.41
CA ALA A 25 -9.06 15.18 -13.09
C ALA A 25 -9.18 16.20 -11.94
N GLY A 26 -10.25 17.00 -11.91
CA GLY A 26 -10.50 17.96 -10.85
C GLY A 26 -10.76 17.29 -9.50
N VAL A 27 -11.55 16.23 -9.47
CA VAL A 27 -11.79 15.44 -8.26
C VAL A 27 -10.50 14.82 -7.74
N VAL A 28 -9.67 14.24 -8.63
CA VAL A 28 -8.37 13.68 -8.24
C VAL A 28 -7.46 14.77 -7.66
N ALA A 29 -7.39 15.95 -8.28
CA ALA A 29 -6.57 17.06 -7.78
C ALA A 29 -6.96 17.47 -6.35
N VAL A 30 -8.27 17.68 -6.09
CA VAL A 30 -8.77 18.01 -4.74
C VAL A 30 -8.45 16.90 -3.75
N ARG A 31 -8.65 15.63 -4.12
CA ARG A 31 -8.30 14.47 -3.28
C ARG A 31 -6.81 14.44 -2.93
N GLN A 32 -5.93 14.72 -3.90
CA GLN A 32 -4.48 14.78 -3.65
C GLN A 32 -4.11 15.92 -2.71
N TRP A 33 -4.73 17.10 -2.85
CA TRP A 33 -4.52 18.23 -1.94
C TRP A 33 -4.96 17.90 -0.51
N VAL A 34 -6.12 17.29 -0.37
CA VAL A 34 -6.66 16.90 0.95
C VAL A 34 -5.76 15.83 1.59
N ALA A 35 -5.36 14.81 0.83
CA ALA A 35 -4.44 13.80 1.32
C ALA A 35 -3.10 14.42 1.75
N ALA A 36 -2.54 15.33 0.94
CA ALA A 36 -1.33 16.07 1.28
C ALA A 36 -1.50 16.90 2.56
N ALA A 37 -2.57 17.68 2.67
CA ALA A 37 -2.84 18.54 3.83
C ALA A 37 -2.99 17.71 5.11
N VAL A 38 -3.84 16.67 5.09
CA VAL A 38 -4.10 15.82 6.26
C VAL A 38 -2.83 15.06 6.68
N LEU A 39 -2.14 14.42 5.74
CA LEU A 39 -0.97 13.61 6.04
C LEU A 39 0.23 14.47 6.49
N LEU A 40 0.47 15.63 5.88
CA LEU A 40 1.52 16.55 6.30
C LEU A 40 1.21 17.17 7.67
N ALA A 41 -0.04 17.54 7.94
CA ALA A 41 -0.46 18.09 9.22
C ALA A 41 -0.33 17.07 10.37
N THR A 42 -0.68 15.80 10.11
CA THR A 42 -0.62 14.73 11.12
C THR A 42 0.81 14.22 11.35
N ALA A 43 1.54 13.96 10.28
CA ALA A 43 2.88 13.37 10.36
C ALA A 43 4.00 14.39 10.66
N ARG A 44 3.81 15.66 10.26
CA ARG A 44 4.80 16.75 10.38
C ARG A 44 6.22 16.29 10.03
N PRO A 45 6.44 15.69 8.84
CA PRO A 45 7.73 15.10 8.51
C PRO A 45 8.81 16.17 8.39
N ARG A 46 10.01 15.86 8.87
CA ARG A 46 11.19 16.71 8.65
C ARG A 46 11.74 16.47 7.25
N LEU A 47 11.07 17.00 6.21
CA LEU A 47 11.40 16.76 4.80
C LEU A 47 12.86 17.06 4.44
N ARG A 48 13.45 18.07 5.08
CA ARG A 48 14.86 18.45 4.87
C ARG A 48 15.86 17.42 5.41
N ALA A 49 15.42 16.53 6.30
CA ALA A 49 16.27 15.48 6.85
C ALA A 49 16.29 14.21 5.98
N PHE A 50 15.48 14.15 4.92
CA PHE A 50 15.43 12.98 4.04
C PHE A 50 16.65 12.95 3.12
N THR A 51 17.32 11.81 3.08
CA THR A 51 18.40 11.54 2.15
C THR A 51 17.89 11.32 0.72
N ALA A 52 18.75 11.46 -0.29
CA ALA A 52 18.39 11.16 -1.68
C ALA A 52 17.90 9.70 -1.85
N ALA A 53 18.45 8.76 -1.08
CA ALA A 53 18.04 7.35 -1.08
C ALA A 53 16.60 7.15 -0.54
N GLN A 54 16.15 8.03 0.36
CA GLN A 54 14.77 8.04 0.87
C GLN A 54 13.81 8.78 -0.06
N TRP A 55 14.26 9.87 -0.70
CA TRP A 55 13.45 10.63 -1.64
C TRP A 55 13.09 9.85 -2.90
N ARG A 56 13.99 9.02 -3.43
CA ARG A 56 13.71 8.23 -4.64
C ARG A 56 12.43 7.39 -4.52
N PRO A 57 12.25 6.49 -3.54
CA PRO A 57 11.02 5.72 -3.41
C PRO A 57 9.82 6.58 -3.01
N VAL A 58 10.00 7.69 -2.30
CA VAL A 58 8.92 8.64 -1.95
C VAL A 58 8.38 9.33 -3.20
N LEU A 59 9.24 9.83 -4.08
CA LEU A 59 8.81 10.45 -5.34
C LEU A 59 8.19 9.45 -6.31
N ALA A 60 8.74 8.23 -6.37
CA ALA A 60 8.13 7.14 -7.14
C ALA A 60 6.72 6.81 -6.61
N LEU A 61 6.55 6.74 -5.29
CA LEU A 61 5.24 6.53 -4.66
C LEU A 61 4.27 7.69 -4.97
N ALA A 62 4.74 8.93 -4.92
CA ALA A 62 3.95 10.12 -5.25
C ALA A 62 3.44 10.08 -6.69
N LEU A 63 4.32 9.78 -7.64
CA LEU A 63 3.99 9.64 -9.06
C LEU A 63 2.98 8.53 -9.29
N VAL A 64 3.26 7.34 -8.75
CA VAL A 64 2.40 6.16 -8.89
C VAL A 64 1.03 6.42 -8.28
N PHE A 65 0.96 7.01 -7.09
CA PHE A 65 -0.31 7.32 -6.41
C PHE A 65 -1.16 8.31 -7.22
N GLY A 66 -0.55 9.38 -7.74
CA GLY A 66 -1.23 10.35 -8.59
C GLY A 66 -1.73 9.73 -9.91
N THR A 67 -0.84 9.03 -10.63
CA THR A 67 -1.16 8.37 -11.90
C THR A 67 -2.24 7.31 -11.74
N MET A 68 -2.18 6.48 -10.69
CA MET A 68 -3.18 5.47 -10.36
C MET A 68 -4.58 6.09 -10.26
N ASN A 69 -4.73 7.13 -9.43
CA ASN A 69 -6.03 7.77 -9.25
C ASN A 69 -6.56 8.42 -10.54
N LEU A 70 -5.70 9.15 -11.27
CA LEU A 70 -6.10 9.79 -12.51
C LEU A 70 -6.51 8.76 -13.58
N SER A 71 -5.72 7.72 -13.75
CA SER A 71 -6.01 6.66 -14.72
C SER A 71 -7.29 5.92 -14.38
N LEU A 72 -7.52 5.58 -13.09
CA LEU A 72 -8.75 4.92 -12.65
C LEU A 72 -9.98 5.78 -12.93
N TYR A 73 -10.00 7.04 -12.47
CA TYR A 73 -11.17 7.88 -12.64
C TYR A 73 -11.45 8.24 -14.10
N SER A 74 -10.39 8.40 -14.91
CA SER A 74 -10.54 8.58 -16.36
C SER A 74 -11.06 7.30 -17.04
N ALA A 75 -10.66 6.12 -16.55
CA ALA A 75 -11.22 4.86 -17.02
C ALA A 75 -12.69 4.71 -16.63
N VAL A 76 -13.04 5.05 -15.39
CA VAL A 76 -14.45 5.00 -14.90
C VAL A 76 -15.37 5.88 -15.75
N ASP A 77 -14.93 7.06 -16.11
CA ASP A 77 -15.67 8.00 -16.97
C ASP A 77 -15.93 7.41 -18.38
N ARG A 78 -15.00 6.60 -18.91
CA ARG A 78 -15.06 6.03 -20.28
C ARG A 78 -15.75 4.66 -20.37
N ILE A 79 -15.40 3.75 -19.49
CA ILE A 79 -15.84 2.33 -19.59
C ILE A 79 -16.73 1.92 -18.42
N GLY A 80 -17.09 2.86 -17.54
CA GLY A 80 -17.92 2.63 -16.37
C GLY A 80 -17.17 2.00 -15.20
N LEU A 81 -17.74 2.19 -14.00
CA LEU A 81 -17.13 1.80 -12.73
C LEU A 81 -16.83 0.29 -12.66
N GLY A 82 -17.80 -0.53 -13.08
CA GLY A 82 -17.68 -2.00 -12.95
C GLY A 82 -16.47 -2.56 -13.69
N LEU A 83 -16.33 -2.24 -14.99
CA LEU A 83 -15.23 -2.75 -15.80
C LEU A 83 -13.89 -2.13 -15.35
N ALA A 84 -13.85 -0.83 -15.08
CA ALA A 84 -12.63 -0.15 -14.64
C ALA A 84 -12.08 -0.75 -13.33
N VAL A 85 -12.92 -0.94 -12.30
CA VAL A 85 -12.52 -1.53 -11.01
C VAL A 85 -12.12 -3.01 -11.15
N THR A 86 -12.83 -3.77 -12.01
CA THR A 86 -12.46 -5.18 -12.26
C THR A 86 -11.07 -5.29 -12.87
N LEU A 87 -10.75 -4.43 -13.85
CA LEU A 87 -9.44 -4.41 -14.48
C LEU A 87 -8.35 -3.89 -13.51
N GLU A 88 -8.66 -2.85 -12.74
CA GLU A 88 -7.73 -2.33 -11.73
C GLU A 88 -7.37 -3.38 -10.67
N PHE A 89 -8.32 -4.26 -10.31
CA PHE A 89 -8.08 -5.32 -9.34
C PHE A 89 -7.01 -6.34 -9.77
N LEU A 90 -6.68 -6.41 -11.06
CA LEU A 90 -5.56 -7.21 -11.56
C LEU A 90 -4.22 -6.81 -10.91
N GLY A 91 -4.07 -5.56 -10.45
CA GLY A 91 -2.87 -5.08 -9.76
C GLY A 91 -2.59 -5.83 -8.45
N PRO A 92 -3.46 -5.71 -7.42
CA PRO A 92 -3.34 -6.49 -6.19
C PRO A 92 -3.26 -7.99 -6.42
N LEU A 93 -4.02 -8.52 -7.38
CA LEU A 93 -3.98 -9.92 -7.78
C LEU A 93 -2.58 -10.32 -8.26
N ALA A 94 -1.97 -9.54 -9.17
CA ALA A 94 -0.62 -9.80 -9.66
C ALA A 94 0.41 -9.81 -8.51
N VAL A 95 0.30 -8.89 -7.54
CA VAL A 95 1.16 -8.88 -6.35
C VAL A 95 0.94 -10.13 -5.50
N ALA A 96 -0.32 -10.54 -5.29
CA ALA A 96 -0.64 -11.75 -4.54
C ALA A 96 -0.05 -13.00 -5.21
N LEU A 97 -0.20 -13.12 -6.53
CA LEU A 97 0.33 -14.24 -7.31
C LEU A 97 1.87 -14.28 -7.33
N ALA A 98 2.51 -13.13 -7.60
CA ALA A 98 3.98 -13.03 -7.65
C ALA A 98 4.64 -13.28 -6.28
N GLY A 99 3.96 -12.91 -5.19
CA GLY A 99 4.45 -13.13 -3.81
C GLY A 99 4.12 -14.50 -3.24
N SER A 100 3.27 -15.28 -3.90
CA SER A 100 2.82 -16.58 -3.42
C SER A 100 3.87 -17.65 -3.72
N ARG A 101 4.25 -18.40 -2.69
CA ARG A 101 5.11 -19.59 -2.79
C ARG A 101 4.34 -20.89 -2.63
N ARG A 102 3.05 -20.82 -2.31
CA ARG A 102 2.19 -21.98 -2.08
C ARG A 102 1.10 -22.06 -3.14
N ARG A 103 0.89 -23.23 -3.72
CA ARG A 103 -0.19 -23.47 -4.69
C ARG A 103 -1.59 -23.10 -4.13
N GLY A 104 -1.79 -23.29 -2.82
CA GLY A 104 -3.05 -22.92 -2.17
C GLY A 104 -3.34 -21.41 -2.14
N ASP A 105 -2.32 -20.57 -1.98
CA ASP A 105 -2.50 -19.11 -2.00
C ASP A 105 -2.76 -18.62 -3.43
N LEU A 106 -2.08 -19.23 -4.41
CA LEU A 106 -2.32 -18.98 -5.84
C LEU A 106 -3.77 -19.31 -6.21
N LEU A 107 -4.23 -20.51 -5.83
CA LEU A 107 -5.61 -20.93 -6.08
C LEU A 107 -6.60 -19.99 -5.38
N GLY A 108 -6.35 -19.62 -4.13
CA GLY A 108 -7.18 -18.69 -3.38
C GLY A 108 -7.30 -17.33 -4.08
N ALA A 109 -6.18 -16.77 -4.57
CA ALA A 109 -6.19 -15.49 -5.28
C ALA A 109 -6.97 -15.58 -6.61
N LEU A 110 -6.85 -16.68 -7.36
CA LEU A 110 -7.61 -16.90 -8.59
C LEU A 110 -9.11 -17.07 -8.34
N VAL A 111 -9.47 -17.81 -7.29
CA VAL A 111 -10.89 -17.99 -6.88
C VAL A 111 -11.48 -16.65 -6.44
N ALA A 112 -10.75 -15.85 -5.66
CA ALA A 112 -11.18 -14.50 -5.27
C ALA A 112 -11.38 -13.61 -6.51
N ALA A 113 -10.45 -13.63 -7.47
CA ALA A 113 -10.57 -12.86 -8.70
C ALA A 113 -11.80 -13.26 -9.53
N ALA A 114 -12.05 -14.56 -9.70
CA ALA A 114 -13.24 -15.05 -10.39
C ALA A 114 -14.53 -14.60 -9.67
N ALA A 115 -14.56 -14.68 -8.36
CA ALA A 115 -15.70 -14.21 -7.56
C ALA A 115 -15.90 -12.69 -7.66
N VAL A 116 -14.83 -11.88 -7.76
CA VAL A 116 -14.94 -10.43 -8.03
C VAL A 116 -15.58 -10.17 -9.39
N VAL A 117 -15.18 -10.88 -10.45
CA VAL A 117 -15.78 -10.74 -11.78
C VAL A 117 -17.28 -11.08 -11.74
N VAL A 118 -17.66 -12.16 -11.04
CA VAL A 118 -19.06 -12.56 -10.88
C VAL A 118 -19.86 -11.52 -10.10
N LEU A 119 -19.27 -10.92 -9.05
CA LEU A 119 -19.93 -9.90 -8.22
C LEU A 119 -20.14 -8.59 -8.98
N VAL A 120 -19.10 -8.11 -9.65
CA VAL A 120 -19.12 -6.81 -10.35
C VAL A 120 -19.88 -6.88 -11.67
N ARG A 121 -19.91 -8.03 -12.34
CA ARG A 121 -20.56 -8.25 -13.65
C ARG A 121 -20.25 -7.13 -14.66
N PRO A 122 -18.96 -6.91 -15.00
CA PRO A 122 -18.56 -5.82 -15.86
C PRO A 122 -19.20 -5.95 -17.24
N ARG A 123 -19.69 -4.83 -17.79
CA ARG A 123 -20.20 -4.79 -19.16
C ARG A 123 -19.03 -4.73 -20.13
N PRO A 124 -19.04 -5.50 -21.23
CA PRO A 124 -18.02 -5.40 -22.27
C PRO A 124 -17.94 -3.98 -22.83
N SER A 125 -16.74 -3.53 -23.15
CA SER A 125 -16.49 -2.24 -23.78
C SER A 125 -15.48 -2.38 -24.92
N THR A 126 -15.64 -1.60 -25.96
CA THR A 126 -14.69 -1.47 -27.08
C THR A 126 -13.83 -0.20 -26.98
N ASP A 127 -13.98 0.57 -25.91
CA ASP A 127 -13.11 1.73 -25.64
C ASP A 127 -11.74 1.26 -25.14
N TYR A 128 -10.82 1.02 -26.08
CA TYR A 128 -9.47 0.55 -25.80
C TYR A 128 -8.66 1.55 -24.95
N LEU A 129 -8.93 2.85 -25.07
CA LEU A 129 -8.25 3.85 -24.23
C LEU A 129 -8.71 3.73 -22.78
N GLY A 130 -10.01 3.60 -22.54
CA GLY A 130 -10.53 3.37 -21.19
C GLY A 130 -10.00 2.07 -20.58
N ILE A 131 -9.92 0.99 -21.35
CA ILE A 131 -9.31 -0.28 -20.93
C ILE A 131 -7.83 -0.09 -20.61
N GLY A 132 -7.08 0.60 -21.47
CA GLY A 132 -5.65 0.89 -21.26
C GLY A 132 -5.40 1.71 -19.98
N LEU A 133 -6.25 2.70 -19.71
CA LEU A 133 -6.19 3.50 -18.47
C LEU A 133 -6.48 2.65 -17.22
N ALA A 134 -7.45 1.73 -17.29
CA ALA A 134 -7.74 0.82 -16.18
C ALA A 134 -6.58 -0.16 -15.92
N LEU A 135 -5.93 -0.67 -16.97
CA LEU A 135 -4.73 -1.52 -16.84
C LEU A 135 -3.53 -0.74 -16.33
N LEU A 136 -3.38 0.52 -16.71
CA LEU A 136 -2.37 1.42 -16.14
C LEU A 136 -2.63 1.65 -14.64
N ALA A 137 -3.88 1.87 -14.25
CA ALA A 137 -4.26 1.96 -12.84
C ALA A 137 -3.91 0.68 -12.08
N ALA A 138 -4.17 -0.50 -12.67
CA ALA A 138 -3.79 -1.80 -12.10
C ALA A 138 -2.28 -1.93 -11.89
N ALA A 139 -1.47 -1.60 -12.89
CA ALA A 139 -0.01 -1.61 -12.78
C ALA A 139 0.49 -0.62 -11.71
N CYS A 140 -0.09 0.57 -11.67
CA CYS A 140 0.18 1.55 -10.62
C CYS A 140 -0.21 1.05 -9.23
N TRP A 141 -1.34 0.35 -9.08
CA TRP A 141 -1.73 -0.20 -7.78
C TRP A 141 -0.77 -1.29 -7.30
N ALA A 142 -0.34 -2.18 -8.20
CA ALA A 142 0.71 -3.14 -7.89
C ALA A 142 2.01 -2.44 -7.42
N ALA A 143 2.46 -1.43 -8.17
CA ALA A 143 3.63 -0.64 -7.80
C ALA A 143 3.43 0.12 -6.48
N TYR A 144 2.25 0.69 -6.22
CA TYR A 144 1.89 1.35 -4.96
C TYR A 144 2.07 0.42 -3.76
N ILE A 145 1.59 -0.82 -3.83
CA ILE A 145 1.73 -1.82 -2.76
C ILE A 145 3.23 -2.05 -2.46
N LEU A 146 4.04 -2.26 -3.49
CA LEU A 146 5.47 -2.54 -3.34
C LEU A 146 6.26 -1.32 -2.86
N LEU A 147 5.96 -0.14 -3.41
CA LEU A 147 6.61 1.12 -3.02
C LEU A 147 6.24 1.55 -1.61
N ASN A 148 4.98 1.39 -1.21
CA ASN A 148 4.55 1.68 0.16
C ASN A 148 5.31 0.83 1.18
N ARG A 149 5.51 -0.46 0.88
CA ARG A 149 6.35 -1.34 1.68
C ARG A 149 7.82 -0.89 1.70
N ALA A 150 8.36 -0.51 0.54
CA ALA A 150 9.74 -0.03 0.42
C ALA A 150 9.98 1.30 1.16
N VAL A 151 9.02 2.22 1.11
CA VAL A 151 9.04 3.49 1.88
C VAL A 151 8.95 3.19 3.38
N GLY A 152 8.00 2.33 3.78
CA GLY A 152 7.81 1.92 5.17
C GLY A 152 9.04 1.25 5.81
N ALA A 153 9.85 0.54 5.01
CA ALA A 153 11.10 -0.07 5.46
C ALA A 153 12.25 0.95 5.68
N ARG A 154 12.20 2.11 5.00
CA ARG A 154 13.28 3.11 5.03
C ARG A 154 12.98 4.33 5.89
N ILE A 155 11.71 4.66 6.08
CA ILE A 155 11.26 5.87 6.76
C ILE A 155 10.29 5.45 7.87
N PRO A 156 10.62 5.71 9.15
CA PRO A 156 9.77 5.32 10.27
C PRO A 156 8.46 6.12 10.31
N GLY A 157 7.41 5.51 10.84
CA GLY A 157 6.11 6.15 11.00
C GLY A 157 5.45 6.47 9.66
N VAL A 158 4.62 7.45 9.63
CA VAL A 158 3.83 7.88 8.48
C VAL A 158 4.50 8.98 7.64
N ALA A 159 5.75 9.34 7.99
CA ALA A 159 6.46 10.47 7.37
C ALA A 159 6.71 10.28 5.88
N GLY A 160 7.00 9.03 5.46
CA GLY A 160 7.22 8.71 4.05
C GLY A 160 5.97 8.86 3.18
N SER A 161 4.81 8.37 3.65
CA SER A 161 3.54 8.54 2.96
C SER A 161 3.07 10.00 2.95
N ALA A 162 3.32 10.74 4.04
CA ALA A 162 3.03 12.17 4.09
C ALA A 162 3.87 12.95 3.07
N ALA A 163 5.16 12.63 2.95
CA ALA A 163 6.03 13.25 1.95
C ALA A 163 5.58 12.90 0.51
N ALA A 164 5.20 11.64 0.26
CA ALA A 164 4.68 11.21 -1.04
C ALA A 164 3.35 11.90 -1.39
N ALA A 165 2.42 11.99 -0.43
CA ALA A 165 1.16 12.70 -0.62
C ALA A 165 1.40 14.20 -0.86
N GLY A 166 2.34 14.83 -0.13
CA GLY A 166 2.74 16.22 -0.34
C GLY A 166 3.30 16.47 -1.74
N ALA A 167 4.20 15.60 -2.19
CA ALA A 167 4.78 15.68 -3.54
C ALA A 167 3.71 15.47 -4.63
N SER A 168 2.81 14.50 -4.45
CA SER A 168 1.69 14.27 -5.35
C SER A 168 0.73 15.46 -5.36
N GLY A 169 0.33 15.97 -4.21
CA GLY A 169 -0.53 17.16 -4.09
C GLY A 169 0.05 18.37 -4.78
N LEU A 170 1.37 18.60 -4.67
CA LEU A 170 2.07 19.68 -5.37
C LEU A 170 2.04 19.49 -6.90
N ALA A 171 2.28 18.27 -7.36
CA ALA A 171 2.23 17.95 -8.80
C ALA A 171 0.84 18.19 -9.40
N TYR A 172 -0.22 18.02 -8.60
CA TYR A 172 -1.62 18.26 -9.03
C TYR A 172 -2.09 19.70 -8.91
N VAL A 173 -1.26 20.65 -8.41
CA VAL A 173 -1.64 22.07 -8.33
C VAL A 173 -2.07 22.65 -9.67
N PRO A 174 -1.32 22.48 -10.78
CA PRO A 174 -1.74 23.04 -12.07
C PRO A 174 -3.09 22.47 -12.54
N VAL A 175 -3.30 21.16 -12.39
CA VAL A 175 -4.55 20.48 -12.80
C VAL A 175 -5.73 20.95 -11.99
N GLY A 176 -5.57 21.04 -10.66
CA GLY A 176 -6.64 21.46 -9.78
C GLY A 176 -7.01 22.94 -9.93
N VAL A 177 -6.02 23.81 -10.06
CA VAL A 177 -6.26 25.26 -10.32
C VAL A 177 -6.99 25.42 -11.64
N TRP A 178 -6.55 24.74 -12.70
CA TRP A 178 -7.24 24.76 -13.98
C TRP A 178 -8.69 24.29 -13.85
N ALA A 179 -8.93 23.16 -13.16
CA ALA A 179 -10.28 22.63 -12.97
C ALA A 179 -11.19 23.60 -12.20
N MET A 180 -10.68 24.27 -11.15
CA MET A 180 -11.44 25.26 -10.38
C MET A 180 -11.82 26.48 -11.23
N ILE A 181 -10.91 26.98 -12.07
CA ILE A 181 -11.16 28.15 -12.92
C ILE A 181 -12.08 27.79 -14.08
N ALA A 182 -11.83 26.66 -14.76
CA ALA A 182 -12.54 26.26 -15.96
C ALA A 182 -14.00 25.83 -15.66
N HIS A 183 -14.22 25.07 -14.59
CA HIS A 183 -15.52 24.48 -14.29
C HIS A 183 -16.34 25.29 -13.26
N ARG A 184 -15.69 26.14 -12.46
CA ARG A 184 -16.34 26.95 -11.40
C ARG A 184 -17.31 26.13 -10.54
N PRO A 185 -16.86 25.05 -9.89
CA PRO A 185 -17.72 24.12 -9.19
C PRO A 185 -18.45 24.80 -8.03
N GLY A 186 -19.69 24.41 -7.78
CA GLY A 186 -20.43 24.84 -6.59
C GLY A 186 -19.83 24.28 -5.30
N LEU A 187 -20.12 24.94 -4.17
CA LEU A 187 -19.61 24.55 -2.85
C LEU A 187 -19.88 23.08 -2.52
N GLY A 188 -21.05 22.54 -2.90
CA GLY A 188 -21.40 21.15 -2.67
C GLY A 188 -20.47 20.15 -3.36
N ALA A 189 -20.06 20.42 -4.62
CA ALA A 189 -19.11 19.57 -5.34
C ALA A 189 -17.71 19.65 -4.73
N VAL A 190 -17.27 20.82 -4.29
CA VAL A 190 -15.99 20.99 -3.59
C VAL A 190 -15.99 20.22 -2.26
N LEU A 191 -17.04 20.36 -1.46
CA LEU A 191 -17.18 19.64 -0.19
C LEU A 191 -17.21 18.11 -0.40
N ALA A 192 -17.92 17.64 -1.43
CA ALA A 192 -17.92 16.23 -1.80
C ALA A 192 -16.51 15.73 -2.17
N ALA A 193 -15.77 16.51 -3.00
CA ALA A 193 -14.41 16.17 -3.38
C ALA A 193 -13.44 16.18 -2.18
N VAL A 194 -13.59 17.14 -1.26
CA VAL A 194 -12.81 17.20 -0.01
C VAL A 194 -13.08 16.00 0.89
N THR A 195 -14.36 15.68 1.12
CA THR A 195 -14.77 14.51 1.92
C THR A 195 -14.25 13.21 1.30
N ALA A 196 -14.36 13.09 -0.02
CA ALA A 196 -13.76 11.96 -0.76
C ALA A 196 -12.23 11.90 -0.56
N GLY A 197 -11.55 13.05 -0.55
CA GLY A 197 -10.11 13.14 -0.29
C GLY A 197 -9.71 12.61 1.09
N VAL A 198 -10.47 12.90 2.12
CA VAL A 198 -10.25 12.37 3.47
C VAL A 198 -10.50 10.86 3.49
N LEU A 199 -11.69 10.44 3.07
CA LEU A 199 -12.16 9.06 3.25
C LEU A 199 -11.49 8.06 2.29
N SER A 200 -11.22 8.44 1.04
CA SER A 200 -10.67 7.52 0.05
C SER A 200 -9.21 7.77 -0.36
N SER A 201 -8.54 8.75 0.27
CA SER A 201 -7.10 8.98 0.05
C SER A 201 -6.32 9.03 1.36
N ALA A 202 -6.63 9.96 2.27
CA ALA A 202 -5.84 10.15 3.49
C ALA A 202 -5.93 8.94 4.44
N VAL A 203 -7.15 8.49 4.75
CA VAL A 203 -7.38 7.36 5.66
C VAL A 203 -6.81 6.04 5.10
N PRO A 204 -7.10 5.63 3.84
CA PRO A 204 -6.53 4.42 3.28
C PRO A 204 -5.00 4.45 3.20
N MET A 205 -4.41 5.56 2.76
CA MET A 205 -2.96 5.66 2.62
C MET A 205 -2.22 5.49 3.96
N LEU A 206 -2.76 6.04 5.04
CA LEU A 206 -2.24 5.83 6.39
C LEU A 206 -2.39 4.37 6.84
N ALA A 207 -3.58 3.81 6.66
CA ALA A 207 -3.89 2.46 7.08
C ALA A 207 -3.08 1.41 6.29
N ASP A 208 -2.92 1.60 4.98
CA ASP A 208 -2.16 0.71 4.10
C ASP A 208 -0.67 0.69 4.48
N LEU A 209 -0.09 1.87 4.77
CA LEU A 209 1.30 1.93 5.22
C LEU A 209 1.50 1.17 6.53
N LEU A 210 0.63 1.38 7.53
CA LEU A 210 0.71 0.70 8.81
C LEU A 210 0.54 -0.82 8.65
N THR A 211 -0.36 -1.22 7.77
CA THR A 211 -0.65 -2.64 7.51
C THR A 211 0.49 -3.34 6.77
N LEU A 212 1.03 -2.73 5.70
CA LEU A 212 2.11 -3.30 4.89
C LEU A 212 3.45 -3.42 5.64
N ARG A 213 3.56 -2.81 6.80
CA ARG A 213 4.68 -3.03 7.73
C ARG A 213 4.56 -4.35 8.50
N GLN A 214 3.36 -4.82 8.73
CA GLN A 214 3.06 -5.97 9.59
C GLN A 214 2.79 -7.24 8.80
N VAL A 215 2.32 -7.11 7.55
CA VAL A 215 1.94 -8.25 6.72
C VAL A 215 2.70 -8.29 5.39
N PRO A 216 2.93 -9.49 4.81
CA PRO A 216 3.48 -9.63 3.47
C PRO A 216 2.61 -8.98 2.41
N ALA A 217 3.22 -8.43 1.35
CA ALA A 217 2.48 -7.78 0.27
C ALA A 217 1.50 -8.72 -0.45
N SER A 218 1.81 -10.02 -0.53
CA SER A 218 0.90 -11.04 -1.09
C SER A 218 -0.36 -11.21 -0.27
N VAL A 219 -0.25 -11.26 1.06
CA VAL A 219 -1.40 -11.32 1.98
C VAL A 219 -2.23 -10.02 1.87
N PHE A 220 -1.55 -8.88 1.84
CA PHE A 220 -2.21 -7.58 1.65
C PHE A 220 -3.02 -7.55 0.34
N GLY A 221 -2.42 -7.96 -0.79
CA GLY A 221 -3.07 -8.01 -2.09
C GLY A 221 -4.31 -8.92 -2.10
N THR A 222 -4.23 -10.08 -1.44
CA THR A 222 -5.38 -11.00 -1.32
C THR A 222 -6.50 -10.39 -0.47
N VAL A 223 -6.17 -9.81 0.67
CA VAL A 223 -7.17 -9.17 1.57
C VAL A 223 -7.82 -7.95 0.91
N MET A 224 -7.13 -7.26 -0.02
CA MET A 224 -7.70 -6.17 -0.80
C MET A 224 -8.89 -6.62 -1.68
N SER A 225 -9.05 -7.92 -1.98
CA SER A 225 -10.23 -8.45 -2.67
C SER A 225 -11.54 -8.27 -1.89
N VAL A 226 -11.48 -7.90 -0.61
CA VAL A 226 -12.66 -7.48 0.17
C VAL A 226 -13.22 -6.14 -0.32
N ASN A 227 -12.45 -5.28 -0.96
CA ASN A 227 -12.93 -3.97 -1.42
C ASN A 227 -14.17 -4.05 -2.34
N PRO A 228 -14.25 -4.92 -3.35
CA PRO A 228 -15.47 -5.09 -4.14
C PRO A 228 -16.68 -5.56 -3.31
N VAL A 229 -16.43 -6.37 -2.27
CA VAL A 229 -17.50 -6.79 -1.34
C VAL A 229 -18.04 -5.59 -0.55
N LEU A 230 -17.13 -4.76 -0.02
CA LEU A 230 -17.52 -3.54 0.69
C LEU A 230 -18.25 -2.56 -0.25
N ALA A 231 -17.82 -2.44 -1.51
CA ALA A 231 -18.50 -1.64 -2.52
C ALA A 231 -19.93 -2.14 -2.76
N ALA A 232 -20.10 -3.45 -2.91
CA ALA A 232 -21.42 -4.06 -3.11
C ALA A 232 -22.34 -3.86 -1.89
N LEU A 233 -21.81 -4.02 -0.68
CA LEU A 233 -22.56 -3.80 0.56
C LEU A 233 -22.95 -2.33 0.74
N VAL A 234 -22.06 -1.39 0.47
CA VAL A 234 -22.37 0.05 0.48
C VAL A 234 -23.43 0.38 -0.58
N GLY A 235 -23.30 -0.16 -1.78
CA GLY A 235 -24.28 -0.01 -2.84
C GLY A 235 -25.66 -0.56 -2.44
N TRP A 236 -25.71 -1.70 -1.76
CA TRP A 236 -26.96 -2.27 -1.25
C TRP A 236 -27.61 -1.40 -0.17
N VAL A 237 -26.83 -0.98 0.85
CA VAL A 237 -27.36 -0.23 2.00
C VAL A 237 -27.65 1.22 1.65
N VAL A 238 -26.76 1.90 0.91
CA VAL A 238 -26.84 3.35 0.66
C VAL A 238 -27.66 3.67 -0.60
N LEU A 239 -27.47 2.87 -1.67
CA LEU A 239 -28.12 3.10 -2.96
C LEU A 239 -29.36 2.21 -3.18
N GLY A 240 -29.72 1.35 -2.23
CA GLY A 240 -30.87 0.44 -2.33
C GLY A 240 -30.74 -0.60 -3.45
N GLN A 241 -29.52 -0.88 -3.91
CA GLN A 241 -29.26 -1.86 -4.97
C GLN A 241 -29.59 -3.28 -4.49
N ARG A 242 -30.38 -4.02 -5.25
CA ARG A 242 -30.71 -5.40 -4.88
C ARG A 242 -29.57 -6.33 -5.30
N LEU A 243 -29.01 -7.05 -4.33
CA LEU A 243 -28.07 -8.15 -4.55
C LEU A 243 -28.85 -9.44 -4.76
N ASP A 244 -28.61 -10.13 -5.86
CA ASP A 244 -29.19 -11.46 -6.12
C ASP A 244 -28.42 -12.59 -5.42
N ALA A 245 -28.95 -13.79 -5.46
CA ALA A 245 -28.34 -14.96 -4.80
C ALA A 245 -26.91 -15.23 -5.27
N LEU A 246 -26.61 -14.98 -6.56
CA LEU A 246 -25.26 -15.17 -7.10
C LEU A 246 -24.27 -14.15 -6.56
N SER A 247 -24.69 -12.90 -6.39
CA SER A 247 -23.86 -11.86 -5.75
C SER A 247 -23.56 -12.20 -4.28
N TRP A 248 -24.56 -12.69 -3.52
CA TRP A 248 -24.35 -13.15 -2.15
C TRP A 248 -23.41 -14.36 -2.09
N ALA A 249 -23.51 -15.32 -3.02
CA ALA A 249 -22.58 -16.44 -3.11
C ALA A 249 -21.15 -15.96 -3.41
N ALA A 250 -20.98 -15.04 -4.36
CA ALA A 250 -19.67 -14.46 -4.69
C ALA A 250 -19.05 -13.73 -3.47
N ILE A 251 -19.83 -12.96 -2.72
CA ILE A 251 -19.41 -12.32 -1.46
C ILE A 251 -18.92 -13.39 -0.47
N GLY A 252 -19.69 -14.45 -0.27
CA GLY A 252 -19.34 -15.56 0.63
C GLY A 252 -18.01 -16.22 0.24
N VAL A 253 -17.78 -16.46 -1.06
CA VAL A 253 -16.51 -17.02 -1.57
C VAL A 253 -15.33 -16.08 -1.29
N ILE A 254 -15.47 -14.77 -1.58
CA ILE A 254 -14.40 -13.79 -1.35
C ILE A 254 -14.04 -13.75 0.15
N VAL A 255 -15.04 -13.69 1.03
CA VAL A 255 -14.84 -13.67 2.48
C VAL A 255 -14.16 -14.96 2.95
N ALA A 256 -14.61 -16.12 2.50
CA ALA A 256 -14.03 -17.41 2.87
C ALA A 256 -12.54 -17.50 2.46
N VAL A 257 -12.21 -17.11 1.23
CA VAL A 257 -10.81 -17.08 0.75
C VAL A 257 -9.96 -16.15 1.60
N ASN A 258 -10.45 -14.95 1.93
CA ASN A 258 -9.70 -13.99 2.75
C ASN A 258 -9.46 -14.52 4.17
N VAL A 259 -10.48 -15.12 4.79
CA VAL A 259 -10.34 -15.76 6.11
C VAL A 259 -9.30 -16.87 6.06
N LEU A 260 -9.37 -17.76 5.06
CA LEU A 260 -8.39 -18.85 4.90
C LEU A 260 -6.95 -18.34 4.73
N VAL A 261 -6.75 -17.25 3.98
CA VAL A 261 -5.42 -16.65 3.79
C VAL A 261 -4.89 -16.03 5.08
N VAL A 262 -5.74 -15.35 5.85
CA VAL A 262 -5.34 -14.66 7.09
C VAL A 262 -5.10 -15.64 8.24
N VAL A 263 -5.90 -16.70 8.36
CA VAL A 263 -5.80 -17.68 9.46
C VAL A 263 -4.66 -18.66 9.26
N ARG A 264 -4.16 -18.85 8.01
CA ARG A 264 -3.04 -19.76 7.75
C ARG A 264 -1.75 -19.26 8.38
N PRO A 265 -1.01 -20.13 9.13
CA PRO A 265 0.29 -19.74 9.68
C PRO A 265 1.26 -19.30 8.58
N PRO A 266 2.12 -18.30 8.86
CA PRO A 266 3.18 -17.92 7.93
C PRO A 266 3.99 -19.16 7.53
N ALA A 267 4.42 -19.23 6.25
CA ALA A 267 5.35 -20.28 5.85
C ALA A 267 6.61 -20.18 6.71
N THR A 268 6.92 -21.20 7.49
CA THR A 268 8.21 -21.30 8.18
C THR A 268 9.31 -21.03 7.14
N PRO A 269 10.25 -20.11 7.42
CA PRO A 269 11.44 -19.99 6.57
C PRO A 269 12.08 -21.37 6.49
N VAL A 270 12.31 -21.86 5.28
CA VAL A 270 13.16 -23.06 5.11
C VAL A 270 14.47 -22.69 5.77
N PRO A 271 14.96 -23.46 6.77
CA PRO A 271 16.27 -23.22 7.34
C PRO A 271 17.25 -23.18 6.17
N SER A 272 17.96 -22.06 6.01
CA SER A 272 19.08 -22.01 5.10
C SER A 272 19.96 -23.21 5.44
N SER A 273 20.13 -24.15 4.52
CA SER A 273 21.05 -25.24 4.68
C SER A 273 22.35 -24.70 5.27
N PRO A 274 22.88 -25.28 6.34
CA PRO A 274 24.15 -24.80 6.86
C PRO A 274 25.10 -24.75 5.67
N SER A 275 25.61 -23.57 5.38
CA SER A 275 26.66 -23.35 4.38
C SER A 275 27.70 -24.42 4.65
N ALA A 276 27.96 -25.23 3.64
CA ALA A 276 28.96 -26.30 3.72
C ALA A 276 30.18 -25.73 4.45
N ALA A 277 30.45 -26.29 5.61
CA ALA A 277 31.64 -25.97 6.39
C ALA A 277 32.80 -25.97 5.41
N GLY A 278 33.48 -24.83 5.29
CA GLY A 278 34.72 -24.76 4.53
C GLY A 278 35.67 -25.86 5.03
N PRO A 279 36.62 -26.33 4.20
CA PRO A 279 37.45 -27.45 4.51
C PRO A 279 38.13 -27.27 5.88
N ALA A 280 37.98 -28.25 6.74
CA ALA A 280 38.56 -28.29 8.08
C ALA A 280 40.05 -27.97 7.98
N ALA A 281 40.49 -27.01 8.79
CA ALA A 281 41.93 -26.76 8.96
C ALA A 281 42.64 -28.04 9.35
N PRO A 282 43.83 -28.31 8.80
CA PRO A 282 44.56 -29.52 9.12
C PRO A 282 44.89 -29.53 10.62
N PRO A 283 44.91 -30.72 11.24
CA PRO A 283 45.24 -30.88 12.67
C PRO A 283 46.67 -30.38 12.94
N THR A 284 46.79 -29.45 13.88
CA THR A 284 48.08 -29.00 14.41
C THR A 284 48.74 -30.19 15.08
N SER A 285 49.97 -30.55 14.61
CA SER A 285 50.83 -31.57 15.16
C SER A 285 51.19 -31.28 16.63
N PRO A 286 51.23 -32.28 17.50
CA PRO A 286 51.65 -32.11 18.88
C PRO A 286 53.17 -32.12 19.00
N GLY A 287 53.71 -31.18 19.76
CA GLY A 287 54.94 -31.37 20.51
C GLY A 287 56.20 -30.73 19.97
N SER A 288 56.56 -29.60 20.52
CA SER A 288 57.96 -29.30 20.82
C SER A 288 58.07 -28.84 22.28
N PRO A 289 59.05 -29.32 23.05
CA PRO A 289 59.14 -29.08 24.47
C PRO A 289 59.66 -27.68 24.79
N GLU A 290 59.09 -27.11 25.84
CA GLU A 290 59.46 -25.86 26.46
C GLU A 290 60.77 -26.00 27.22
N PRO A 291 61.74 -25.07 27.15
CA PRO A 291 62.93 -25.05 27.99
C PRO A 291 62.59 -24.45 29.38
N PRO A 292 63.20 -24.94 30.44
CA PRO A 292 62.91 -24.47 31.80
C PRO A 292 63.76 -23.27 32.19
N GLY A 293 63.09 -22.36 32.91
CA GLY A 293 63.80 -21.53 33.86
C GLY A 293 63.94 -20.08 33.56
N ALA A 294 63.15 -19.26 34.27
CA ALA A 294 63.68 -18.13 35.04
C ALA A 294 62.61 -17.57 36.00
N ALA A 295 62.99 -17.62 37.24
CA ALA A 295 62.20 -17.17 38.38
C ALA A 295 62.20 -15.64 38.57
N ALA A 296 61.16 -15.19 39.30
CA ALA A 296 61.18 -14.11 40.26
C ALA A 296 61.32 -12.63 39.80
N ALA A 297 60.30 -11.86 40.12
CA ALA A 297 60.31 -10.68 41.00
C ALA A 297 58.97 -9.94 40.90
N SER A 298 58.13 -10.03 41.89
CA SER A 298 57.88 -9.06 43.02
C SER A 298 57.53 -7.65 42.59
N SER A 299 56.41 -7.25 43.15
CA SER A 299 56.12 -6.01 43.87
C SER A 299 55.19 -5.00 43.25
N SER A 300 54.15 -4.79 44.06
CA SER A 300 53.56 -3.50 44.53
C SER A 300 52.89 -2.63 43.46
N GLY A 301 51.61 -2.43 43.54
CA GLY A 301 51.03 -1.49 44.50
C GLY A 301 50.65 -0.19 43.76
N SER A 302 49.44 0.10 43.67
CA SER A 302 48.85 1.35 44.15
C SER A 302 47.46 1.60 43.61
N SER A 303 46.60 1.67 44.54
CA SER A 303 45.29 2.31 44.57
C SER A 303 45.32 3.76 44.04
N CYS A 304 44.29 4.16 43.33
CA CYS A 304 43.80 5.53 43.39
C CYS A 304 42.33 5.65 43.02
N PRO A 305 41.60 6.58 43.68
CA PRO A 305 40.17 6.55 43.89
C PRO A 305 39.37 7.39 42.90
N PRO A 306 38.02 7.46 43.07
CA PRO A 306 37.11 8.07 42.11
C PRO A 306 37.02 9.60 42.34
N ARG A 307 36.79 10.35 41.23
CA ARG A 307 36.39 11.76 41.32
C ARG A 307 34.91 11.91 40.95
N ARG A 308 34.26 12.58 41.88
CA ARG A 308 32.89 13.13 41.86
C ARG A 308 32.75 14.25 40.83
N SER A 309 31.57 14.30 40.18
CA SER A 309 30.51 15.33 40.22
C SER A 309 30.90 16.82 40.03
N ALA A 310 30.07 17.45 39.23
CA ALA A 310 29.50 18.80 39.20
C ALA A 310 29.96 19.65 37.99
N ALA A 311 29.06 20.05 37.16
CA ALA A 311 28.14 21.17 37.13
C ALA A 311 27.27 21.02 35.86
#